data_f2a70f85f31d5a025dbcd25049397f36
#
_entry.id   f2a70f85f31d5a025dbcd25049397f36
#
_cell.length_a   1.000
_cell.length_b   1.000
_cell.length_c   1.000
_cell.angle_alpha   90.00
_cell.angle_beta   90.00
_cell.angle_gamma   90.00
#
_symmetry.space_group_name_H-M   'P 1'
#
loop_
_entity.id
_entity.type
_entity.pdbx_description
1 polymer ?
#
loop_
_entity_poly.entity_id
_entity_poly.type
_entity_poly.pdbx_seq_one_letter_code
_entity_poly.pdbx_strand_id
1 'polypeptide(L)'
;MQCDLAEVFADEITSFEPDFSCEIAVTEGQSAMAVQEEDAKAFVSLMRLAPNGIYRRNIKMNGFVVVSSNMGVVRTEEDYIMVAVSPRSSVASLQEDTKSRFALLAETFGFEIEYSGEYPGWSYAEESKIRDLFVESYRDLFGSELRLEAIHAGLECGLFFRSNSGTGCDRSRSDTE
;
A
#
# COMPACT_ATOMS: atom_id res chain seq x y z
N MET A 1 -15.97 -24.78 -19.79
CA MET A 1 -16.67 -23.52 -19.45
C MET A 1 -15.66 -22.43 -19.71
N GLN A 2 -15.60 -21.96 -20.94
CA GLN A 2 -14.80 -20.82 -21.34
C GLN A 2 -15.59 -19.59 -20.87
N CYS A 3 -15.26 -19.09 -19.70
CA CYS A 3 -15.77 -17.78 -19.28
C CYS A 3 -15.07 -16.78 -20.19
N ASP A 4 -15.83 -15.97 -20.90
CA ASP A 4 -15.25 -14.91 -21.72
C ASP A 4 -14.75 -13.83 -20.76
N LEU A 5 -13.50 -13.99 -20.30
CA LEU A 5 -12.85 -13.01 -19.40
C LEU A 5 -12.82 -11.62 -20.03
N ALA A 6 -12.80 -11.53 -21.35
CA ALA A 6 -12.86 -10.26 -22.05
C ALA A 6 -14.22 -9.54 -21.80
N GLU A 7 -15.32 -10.27 -21.74
CA GLU A 7 -16.65 -9.72 -21.44
C GLU A 7 -16.73 -9.24 -19.97
N VAL A 8 -16.19 -10.04 -19.04
CA VAL A 8 -16.17 -9.66 -17.61
C VAL A 8 -15.31 -8.41 -17.38
N PHE A 9 -14.14 -8.35 -18.00
CA PHE A 9 -13.24 -7.21 -17.88
C PHE A 9 -13.71 -5.97 -18.68
N ALA A 10 -14.53 -6.15 -19.72
CA ALA A 10 -15.08 -5.04 -20.47
C ALA A 10 -15.88 -4.08 -19.58
N ASP A 11 -16.72 -4.59 -18.71
CA ASP A 11 -17.57 -3.79 -17.82
C ASP A 11 -16.77 -3.13 -16.67
N GLU A 12 -15.67 -3.79 -16.22
CA GLU A 12 -14.90 -3.32 -15.08
C GLU A 12 -13.78 -2.35 -15.48
N ILE A 13 -13.14 -2.57 -16.63
CA ILE A 13 -11.86 -1.92 -16.99
C ILE A 13 -11.99 -0.98 -18.18
N THR A 14 -12.86 -1.25 -19.16
CA THR A 14 -12.91 -0.53 -20.44
C THR A 14 -13.14 0.97 -20.30
N SER A 15 -13.80 1.42 -19.26
CA SER A 15 -14.02 2.85 -19.01
C SER A 15 -12.77 3.60 -18.58
N PHE A 16 -11.75 2.89 -18.05
CA PHE A 16 -10.50 3.45 -17.54
C PHE A 16 -9.31 3.11 -18.44
N GLU A 17 -9.34 1.92 -19.06
CA GLU A 17 -8.28 1.37 -19.89
C GLU A 17 -8.88 0.89 -21.21
N PRO A 18 -9.17 1.79 -22.18
CA PRO A 18 -9.84 1.44 -23.43
C PRO A 18 -9.03 0.52 -24.33
N ASP A 19 -7.71 0.48 -24.16
CA ASP A 19 -6.80 -0.37 -24.92
C ASP A 19 -6.53 -1.73 -24.26
N PHE A 20 -7.23 -2.04 -23.15
CA PHE A 20 -7.06 -3.32 -22.47
C PHE A 20 -7.56 -4.48 -23.34
N SER A 21 -6.72 -5.49 -23.50
CA SER A 21 -7.07 -6.75 -24.14
C SER A 21 -6.60 -7.94 -23.28
N CYS A 22 -7.40 -9.00 -23.26
CA CYS A 22 -7.06 -10.25 -22.60
C CYS A 22 -7.31 -11.41 -23.55
N GLU A 23 -6.26 -12.16 -23.87
CA GLU A 23 -6.34 -13.34 -24.72
C GLU A 23 -5.87 -14.57 -23.95
N ILE A 24 -6.65 -15.65 -24.01
CA ILE A 24 -6.31 -16.93 -23.41
C ILE A 24 -6.08 -17.93 -24.54
N ALA A 25 -4.83 -18.39 -24.68
CA ALA A 25 -4.46 -19.45 -25.60
C ALA A 25 -4.23 -20.78 -24.88
N VAL A 26 -4.82 -21.85 -25.39
CA VAL A 26 -4.56 -23.20 -24.93
C VAL A 26 -3.50 -23.83 -25.84
N THR A 27 -2.36 -24.21 -25.27
CA THR A 27 -1.29 -24.92 -26.00
C THR A 27 -1.36 -26.40 -25.70
N GLU A 28 -1.52 -27.20 -26.75
CA GLU A 28 -1.52 -28.67 -26.61
C GLU A 28 -0.10 -29.23 -26.73
N GLY A 29 0.20 -30.29 -26.01
CA GLY A 29 1.39 -31.12 -26.22
C GLY A 29 2.68 -30.62 -25.56
N GLN A 30 2.65 -29.58 -24.70
CA GLN A 30 3.81 -29.16 -23.93
C GLN A 30 3.71 -29.71 -22.49
N SER A 31 4.76 -30.46 -22.08
CA SER A 31 4.94 -30.79 -20.66
C SER A 31 5.53 -29.59 -19.95
N ALA A 32 4.80 -29.01 -18.99
CA ALA A 32 5.29 -27.97 -18.13
C ALA A 32 5.31 -28.45 -16.68
N MET A 33 6.27 -27.97 -15.90
CA MET A 33 6.18 -28.11 -14.44
C MET A 33 5.00 -27.28 -13.95
N ALA A 34 4.17 -27.86 -13.11
CA ALA A 34 3.03 -27.19 -12.52
C ALA A 34 3.13 -27.25 -11.00
N VAL A 35 2.61 -26.21 -10.35
CA VAL A 35 2.44 -26.19 -8.90
C VAL A 35 1.43 -27.27 -8.51
N GLN A 36 1.65 -27.96 -7.39
CA GLN A 36 0.72 -28.97 -6.88
C GLN A 36 -0.65 -28.33 -6.61
N GLU A 37 -1.71 -29.12 -6.75
CA GLU A 37 -3.08 -28.59 -6.67
C GLU A 37 -3.39 -27.93 -5.32
N GLU A 38 -2.90 -28.49 -4.22
CA GLU A 38 -3.10 -27.95 -2.88
C GLU A 38 -2.39 -26.61 -2.70
N ASP A 39 -1.13 -26.50 -3.14
CA ASP A 39 -0.34 -25.27 -3.09
C ASP A 39 -0.92 -24.20 -4.01
N ALA A 40 -1.39 -24.59 -5.19
CA ALA A 40 -2.07 -23.67 -6.10
C ALA A 40 -3.36 -23.09 -5.50
N LYS A 41 -4.16 -23.94 -4.81
CA LYS A 41 -5.36 -23.48 -4.09
C LYS A 41 -5.01 -22.55 -2.93
N ALA A 42 -3.98 -22.87 -2.15
CA ALA A 42 -3.50 -22.02 -1.08
C ALA A 42 -3.02 -20.67 -1.60
N PHE A 43 -2.24 -20.68 -2.69
CA PHE A 43 -1.74 -19.47 -3.35
C PHE A 43 -2.89 -18.57 -3.85
N VAL A 44 -3.85 -19.12 -4.59
CA VAL A 44 -5.01 -18.37 -5.10
C VAL A 44 -5.84 -17.82 -3.95
N SER A 45 -6.01 -18.58 -2.87
CA SER A 45 -6.75 -18.13 -1.68
C SER A 45 -6.04 -16.97 -0.98
N LEU A 46 -4.71 -17.07 -0.82
CA LEU A 46 -3.89 -15.98 -0.29
C LEU A 46 -4.05 -14.71 -1.14
N MET A 47 -3.89 -14.82 -2.47
CA MET A 47 -3.99 -13.68 -3.40
C MET A 47 -5.36 -13.01 -3.35
N ARG A 48 -6.43 -13.78 -3.16
CA ARG A 48 -7.80 -13.25 -3.09
C ARG A 48 -8.15 -12.61 -1.75
N LEU A 49 -7.57 -13.07 -0.66
CA LEU A 49 -7.85 -12.61 0.70
C LEU A 49 -6.88 -11.55 1.19
N ALA A 50 -5.69 -11.50 0.61
CA ALA A 50 -4.68 -10.53 0.99
C ALA A 50 -5.18 -9.09 0.77
N PRO A 51 -5.02 -8.20 1.75
CA PRO A 51 -5.39 -6.82 1.61
C PRO A 51 -4.65 -6.18 0.43
N ASN A 52 -5.39 -5.64 -0.53
CA ASN A 52 -4.85 -4.96 -1.71
C ASN A 52 -5.66 -3.72 -2.05
N GLY A 53 -5.01 -2.67 -2.52
CA GLY A 53 -5.64 -1.39 -2.79
C GLY A 53 -5.78 -0.49 -1.55
N ILE A 54 -6.71 0.43 -1.60
CA ILE A 54 -6.99 1.39 -0.51
C ILE A 54 -8.11 0.82 0.34
N TYR A 55 -7.86 0.59 1.61
CA TYR A 55 -8.87 0.05 2.52
C TYR A 55 -9.16 0.93 3.75
N ARG A 56 -8.48 2.07 3.92
CA ARG A 56 -8.86 3.07 4.89
C ARG A 56 -8.57 4.50 4.41
N ARG A 57 -9.57 5.37 4.57
CA ARG A 57 -9.47 6.80 4.28
C ARG A 57 -9.89 7.64 5.50
N ASN A 58 -9.30 8.81 5.65
CA ASN A 58 -9.73 9.80 6.63
C ASN A 58 -10.74 10.75 5.97
N ILE A 59 -12.01 10.62 6.37
CA ILE A 59 -13.12 11.42 5.82
C ILE A 59 -12.96 12.91 6.19
N LYS A 60 -12.46 13.21 7.38
CA LYS A 60 -12.24 14.59 7.85
C LYS A 60 -11.15 15.32 7.07
N MET A 61 -10.26 14.58 6.41
CA MET A 61 -9.17 15.10 5.59
C MET A 61 -9.44 14.87 4.09
N ASN A 62 -10.64 15.19 3.64
CA ASN A 62 -11.01 15.11 2.22
C ASN A 62 -10.73 13.74 1.57
N GLY A 63 -10.92 12.66 2.32
CA GLY A 63 -10.70 11.31 1.83
C GLY A 63 -9.23 10.88 1.73
N PHE A 64 -8.33 11.57 2.44
CA PHE A 64 -6.91 11.21 2.50
C PHE A 64 -6.71 9.72 2.79
N VAL A 65 -5.85 9.06 2.01
CA VAL A 65 -5.53 7.64 2.18
C VAL A 65 -4.72 7.44 3.45
N VAL A 66 -5.24 6.65 4.37
CA VAL A 66 -4.57 6.32 5.63
C VAL A 66 -3.89 4.97 5.57
N VAL A 67 -4.54 3.98 4.94
CA VAL A 67 -3.99 2.63 4.80
C VAL A 67 -4.24 2.12 3.39
N SER A 68 -3.18 1.63 2.78
CA SER A 68 -3.24 0.93 1.50
C SER A 68 -2.19 -0.18 1.46
N SER A 69 -2.35 -1.10 0.54
CA SER A 69 -1.40 -2.16 0.26
C SER A 69 -1.37 -2.42 -1.24
N ASN A 70 -0.22 -2.77 -1.76
CA ASN A 70 -0.05 -3.11 -3.17
C ASN A 70 0.71 -4.43 -3.29
N MET A 71 0.09 -5.42 -3.92
CA MET A 71 0.75 -6.63 -4.39
C MET A 71 1.45 -6.31 -5.71
N GLY A 72 2.68 -5.83 -5.61
CA GLY A 72 3.40 -5.27 -6.75
C GLY A 72 4.16 -6.28 -7.59
N VAL A 73 4.54 -7.42 -7.02
CA VAL A 73 5.36 -8.43 -7.70
C VAL A 73 4.88 -9.82 -7.33
N VAL A 74 4.70 -10.65 -8.34
CA VAL A 74 4.63 -12.12 -8.21
C VAL A 74 5.73 -12.69 -9.08
N ARG A 75 6.59 -13.51 -8.52
CA ARG A 75 7.70 -14.13 -9.22
C ARG A 75 7.80 -15.61 -8.89
N THR A 76 7.93 -16.42 -9.93
CA THR A 76 8.23 -17.84 -9.79
C THR A 76 9.74 -18.01 -9.81
N GLU A 77 10.27 -18.54 -8.75
CA GLU A 77 11.67 -18.97 -8.62
C GLU A 77 11.76 -20.49 -8.85
N GLU A 78 12.96 -21.07 -8.67
CA GLU A 78 13.17 -22.49 -8.94
C GLU A 78 12.32 -23.40 -8.04
N ASP A 79 12.28 -23.09 -6.73
CA ASP A 79 11.65 -23.92 -5.71
C ASP A 79 10.44 -23.27 -5.02
N TYR A 80 10.14 -22.00 -5.29
CA TYR A 80 9.06 -21.27 -4.63
C TYR A 80 8.44 -20.16 -5.51
N ILE A 81 7.27 -19.70 -5.09
CA ILE A 81 6.64 -18.49 -5.64
C ILE A 81 6.75 -17.37 -4.60
N MET A 82 7.35 -16.27 -5.00
CA MET A 82 7.47 -15.06 -4.17
C MET A 82 6.34 -14.08 -4.51
N VAL A 83 5.72 -13.52 -3.48
CA VAL A 83 4.80 -12.39 -3.61
C VAL A 83 5.33 -11.23 -2.79
N ALA A 84 5.67 -10.12 -3.45
CA ALA A 84 6.08 -8.90 -2.75
C ALA A 84 4.89 -7.96 -2.60
N VAL A 85 4.61 -7.61 -1.35
CA VAL A 85 3.52 -6.72 -0.97
C VAL A 85 4.09 -5.50 -0.26
N SER A 86 3.60 -4.32 -0.63
CA SER A 86 4.02 -3.04 -0.06
C SER A 86 2.86 -2.39 0.70
N PRO A 87 2.63 -2.73 1.98
CA PRO A 87 1.66 -2.04 2.80
C PRO A 87 2.18 -0.68 3.23
N ARG A 88 1.28 0.31 3.28
CA ARG A 88 1.58 1.67 3.72
C ARG A 88 0.52 2.18 4.67
N SER A 89 0.96 2.85 5.73
CA SER A 89 0.07 3.59 6.62
C SER A 89 0.78 4.82 7.19
N SER A 90 0.04 5.92 7.35
CA SER A 90 0.49 7.10 8.10
C SER A 90 0.36 6.91 9.61
N VAL A 91 -0.30 5.84 10.07
CA VAL A 91 -0.57 5.55 11.48
C VAL A 91 0.10 4.24 11.87
N ALA A 92 1.00 4.28 12.85
CA ALA A 92 1.82 3.14 13.24
C ALA A 92 0.98 1.92 13.68
N SER A 93 -0.07 2.12 14.48
CA SER A 93 -0.95 1.02 14.91
C SER A 93 -1.67 0.33 13.76
N LEU A 94 -2.01 1.07 12.70
CA LEU A 94 -2.64 0.51 11.50
C LEU A 94 -1.62 -0.22 10.61
N GLN A 95 -0.37 0.21 10.65
CA GLN A 95 0.72 -0.51 10.00
C GLN A 95 0.93 -1.87 10.66
N GLU A 96 0.95 -1.93 11.98
CA GLU A 96 1.08 -3.18 12.74
C GLU A 96 -0.15 -4.10 12.56
N ASP A 97 -1.37 -3.55 12.53
CA ASP A 97 -2.57 -4.32 12.20
C ASP A 97 -2.47 -4.96 10.80
N THR A 98 -1.97 -4.20 9.83
CA THR A 98 -1.77 -4.70 8.47
C THR A 98 -0.74 -5.84 8.42
N LYS A 99 0.40 -5.69 9.11
CA LYS A 99 1.40 -6.76 9.23
C LYS A 99 0.81 -8.01 9.87
N SER A 100 0.05 -7.83 10.96
CA SER A 100 -0.62 -8.94 11.65
C SER A 100 -1.58 -9.70 10.74
N ARG A 101 -2.31 -9.03 9.88
CA ARG A 101 -3.19 -9.66 8.89
C ARG A 101 -2.42 -10.47 7.86
N PHE A 102 -1.31 -9.96 7.34
CA PHE A 102 -0.46 -10.71 6.43
C PHE A 102 0.20 -11.91 7.11
N ALA A 103 0.64 -11.76 8.36
CA ALA A 103 1.18 -12.87 9.15
C ALA A 103 0.15 -13.99 9.35
N LEU A 104 -1.09 -13.61 9.70
CA LEU A 104 -2.18 -14.57 9.87
C LEU A 104 -2.52 -15.30 8.58
N LEU A 105 -2.54 -14.59 7.44
CA LEU A 105 -2.78 -15.19 6.14
C LEU A 105 -1.65 -16.16 5.76
N ALA A 106 -0.39 -15.77 5.97
CA ALA A 106 0.76 -16.61 5.71
C ALA A 106 0.70 -17.90 6.56
N GLU A 107 0.44 -17.77 7.86
CA GLU A 107 0.26 -18.92 8.76
C GLU A 107 -0.91 -19.82 8.33
N THR A 108 -2.05 -19.22 7.97
CA THR A 108 -3.27 -19.98 7.59
C THR A 108 -3.07 -20.83 6.34
N PHE A 109 -2.32 -20.31 5.37
CA PHE A 109 -2.11 -20.97 4.08
C PHE A 109 -0.75 -21.64 3.94
N GLY A 110 0.06 -21.67 5.02
CA GLY A 110 1.36 -22.36 5.03
C GLY A 110 2.46 -21.64 4.26
N PHE A 111 2.42 -20.29 4.18
CA PHE A 111 3.47 -19.48 3.56
C PHE A 111 4.45 -18.94 4.60
N GLU A 112 5.69 -18.79 4.19
CA GLU A 112 6.67 -18.03 4.93
C GLU A 112 6.50 -16.52 4.68
N ILE A 113 6.76 -15.69 5.68
CA ILE A 113 6.67 -14.24 5.56
C ILE A 113 7.98 -13.60 6.00
N GLU A 114 8.46 -12.66 5.18
CA GLU A 114 9.67 -11.89 5.44
C GLU A 114 9.33 -10.39 5.41
N TYR A 115 9.91 -9.62 6.31
CA TYR A 115 9.72 -8.17 6.37
C TYR A 115 11.01 -7.44 6.03
N SER A 116 10.95 -6.49 5.11
CA SER A 116 12.10 -5.70 4.70
C SER A 116 11.69 -4.26 4.37
N GLY A 117 12.66 -3.33 4.40
CA GLY A 117 12.46 -1.96 3.95
C GLY A 117 11.41 -1.16 4.73
N GLU A 118 11.30 -1.40 6.03
CA GLU A 118 10.30 -0.72 6.85
C GLU A 118 10.60 0.76 7.03
N TYR A 119 9.61 1.60 6.71
CA TYR A 119 9.63 3.02 6.97
C TYR A 119 8.63 3.38 8.06
N PRO A 120 9.00 4.24 9.02
CA PRO A 120 8.06 4.74 10.00
C PRO A 120 6.95 5.56 9.30
N GLY A 121 5.71 5.32 9.68
CA GLY A 121 4.59 6.15 9.25
C GLY A 121 4.78 7.59 9.71
N TRP A 122 4.41 8.56 8.85
CA TRP A 122 4.38 9.96 9.21
C TRP A 122 2.93 10.43 9.30
N SER A 123 2.46 10.59 10.52
CA SER A 123 1.12 11.11 10.77
C SER A 123 1.05 12.59 10.41
N TYR A 124 -0.05 12.98 9.76
CA TYR A 124 -0.33 14.39 9.50
C TYR A 124 -0.52 15.12 10.84
N ALA A 125 0.23 16.21 11.04
CA ALA A 125 0.05 17.11 12.18
C ALA A 125 -1.05 18.13 11.84
N GLU A 126 -2.11 18.18 12.66
CA GLU A 126 -3.19 19.17 12.48
C GLU A 126 -2.64 20.60 12.67
N GLU A 127 -1.75 20.79 13.64
CA GLU A 127 -1.03 22.04 13.88
C GLU A 127 0.45 21.89 13.57
N SER A 128 1.04 22.84 12.85
CA SER A 128 2.47 22.82 12.51
C SER A 128 3.00 24.23 12.31
N LYS A 129 3.79 24.69 13.26
CA LYS A 129 4.44 26.03 13.20
C LYS A 129 5.30 26.20 11.95
N ILE A 130 6.01 25.17 11.52
CA ILE A 130 6.85 25.22 10.33
C ILE A 130 6.02 25.36 9.05
N ARG A 131 4.89 24.66 8.99
CA ARG A 131 3.95 24.79 7.87
C ARG A 131 3.35 26.19 7.83
N ASP A 132 2.92 26.70 8.97
CA ASP A 132 2.29 28.00 9.05
C ASP A 132 3.27 29.12 8.67
N LEU A 133 4.51 29.05 9.17
CA LEU A 133 5.59 29.95 8.77
C LEU A 133 5.90 29.87 7.28
N PHE A 134 5.89 28.67 6.70
CA PHE A 134 6.15 28.47 5.28
C PHE A 134 5.02 29.08 4.42
N VAL A 135 3.76 28.92 4.82
CA VAL A 135 2.59 29.50 4.15
C VAL A 135 2.67 31.03 4.18
N GLU A 136 3.00 31.62 5.33
CA GLU A 136 3.15 33.06 5.49
C GLU A 136 4.29 33.60 4.61
N SER A 137 5.47 32.99 4.69
CA SER A 137 6.62 33.37 3.87
C SER A 137 6.36 33.26 2.37
N TYR A 138 5.63 32.22 1.95
CA TYR A 138 5.25 32.03 0.56
C TYR A 138 4.30 33.15 0.07
N ARG A 139 3.32 33.51 0.89
CA ARG A 139 2.39 34.63 0.59
C ARG A 139 3.14 35.93 0.46
N ASP A 140 4.06 36.21 1.37
CA ASP A 140 4.85 37.44 1.38
C ASP A 140 5.76 37.56 0.15
N LEU A 141 6.36 36.46 -0.28
CA LEU A 141 7.29 36.44 -1.40
C LEU A 141 6.59 36.44 -2.77
N PHE A 142 5.46 35.72 -2.89
CA PHE A 142 4.83 35.49 -4.19
C PHE A 142 3.47 36.14 -4.35
N GLY A 143 2.89 36.73 -3.29
CA GLY A 143 1.59 37.37 -3.32
C GLY A 143 0.42 36.43 -3.63
N SER A 144 0.60 35.14 -3.47
CA SER A 144 -0.40 34.10 -3.76
C SER A 144 -0.51 33.08 -2.64
N GLU A 145 -1.66 32.41 -2.55
CA GLU A 145 -1.89 31.38 -1.54
C GLU A 145 -1.16 30.08 -1.93
N LEU A 146 -0.48 29.47 -0.95
CA LEU A 146 0.16 28.17 -1.10
C LEU A 146 -0.88 27.06 -1.02
N ARG A 147 -0.91 26.17 -2.01
CA ARG A 147 -1.73 24.97 -1.96
C ARG A 147 -1.06 23.90 -1.09
N LEU A 148 -1.72 23.52 -0.01
CA LEU A 148 -1.28 22.45 0.89
C LEU A 148 -1.96 21.15 0.52
N GLU A 149 -1.17 20.11 0.31
CA GLU A 149 -1.67 18.76 0.01
C GLU A 149 -1.02 17.74 0.93
N ALA A 150 -1.83 16.79 1.38
CA ALA A 150 -1.34 15.60 2.06
C ALA A 150 -1.18 14.48 1.04
N ILE A 151 -0.04 13.82 1.03
CA ILE A 151 0.24 12.69 0.15
C ILE A 151 0.43 11.40 0.96
N HIS A 152 0.01 10.29 0.38
CA HIS A 152 0.20 8.96 0.98
C HIS A 152 1.56 8.38 0.56
N ALA A 153 2.63 8.97 1.08
CA ALA A 153 4.00 8.57 0.79
C ALA A 153 4.84 8.56 2.07
N GLY A 154 5.87 7.69 2.10
CA GLY A 154 6.94 7.77 3.08
C GLY A 154 7.96 8.82 2.64
N LEU A 155 8.46 9.61 3.58
CA LEU A 155 9.54 10.57 3.35
C LEU A 155 10.69 10.25 4.28
N GLU A 156 11.91 10.52 3.81
CA GLU A 156 13.15 10.35 4.60
C GLU A 156 13.11 11.15 5.91
N CYS A 157 12.36 12.26 5.92
CA CYS A 157 12.13 13.04 7.14
C CYS A 157 11.54 12.18 8.27
N GLY A 158 10.73 11.17 8.00
CA GLY A 158 10.21 10.23 8.99
C GLY A 158 11.31 9.46 9.73
N LEU A 159 12.43 9.17 9.07
CA LEU A 159 13.60 8.53 9.68
C LEU A 159 14.32 9.47 10.62
N PHE A 160 14.49 10.75 10.24
CA PHE A 160 15.09 11.77 11.09
C PHE A 160 14.26 12.04 12.35
N PHE A 161 12.93 11.99 12.25
CA PHE A 161 12.05 12.11 13.41
C PHE A 161 12.24 10.98 14.42
N ARG A 162 12.45 9.75 13.95
CA ARG A 162 12.64 8.58 14.80
C ARG A 162 14.02 8.58 15.47
N SER A 163 15.08 9.04 14.78
CA SER A 163 16.45 9.05 15.27
C SER A 163 16.75 10.24 16.19
N ASN A 164 15.99 11.34 16.09
CA ASN A 164 16.26 12.62 16.75
C ASN A 164 15.05 13.10 17.56
N SER A 165 14.61 12.33 18.54
CA SER A 165 13.58 12.75 19.50
C SER A 165 13.97 13.99 20.34
N GLY A 166 15.10 14.64 20.05
CA GLY A 166 15.62 15.83 20.72
C GLY A 166 15.74 17.09 19.85
N THR A 167 15.59 17.01 18.53
CA THR A 167 15.64 18.19 17.66
C THR A 167 14.24 18.58 17.22
N GLY A 168 13.74 19.65 17.76
CA GLY A 168 12.61 20.55 17.50
C GLY A 168 11.67 20.32 16.31
N CYS A 169 11.50 19.11 15.83
CA CYS A 169 10.44 18.70 14.93
C CYS A 169 9.24 18.32 15.78
N ASP A 170 8.35 19.25 15.93
CA ASP A 170 7.24 19.33 16.85
C ASP A 170 6.40 18.03 16.89
N ARG A 171 6.55 17.26 17.97
CA ARG A 171 5.45 16.49 18.49
C ARG A 171 4.65 17.48 19.32
N SER A 172 3.49 17.89 18.86
CA SER A 172 2.48 18.42 19.75
C SER A 172 2.05 17.29 20.69
N ARG A 173 2.80 17.09 21.79
CA ARG A 173 2.29 16.43 22.98
C ARG A 173 1.24 17.39 23.54
N SER A 174 -0.01 17.01 23.43
CA SER A 174 -1.00 17.50 24.36
C SER A 174 -0.68 16.85 25.72
N ASP A 175 0.15 17.53 26.52
CA ASP A 175 0.16 17.30 27.94
C ASP A 175 -1.16 17.88 28.48
N THR A 176 -2.12 17.02 28.70
CA THR A 176 -3.27 17.28 29.57
C THR A 176 -2.88 16.70 30.91
N GLU A 177 -2.59 17.60 31.85
CA GLU A 177 -2.87 17.36 33.29
C GLU A 177 -4.38 17.20 33.51
#